data_f436b40688bf6914c5d90add8803e619
#
_entry.id   f436b40688bf6914c5d90add8803e619
#
_cell.length_a   1.000
_cell.length_b   1.000
_cell.length_c   1.000
_cell.angle_alpha   90.00
_cell.angle_beta   90.00
_cell.angle_gamma   90.00
#
_symmetry.space_group_name_H-M   'P 1'
#
loop_
_entity.id
_entity.type
_entity.pdbx_description
1 polymer ?
#
loop_
_entity_poly.entity_id
_entity_poly.type
_entity_poly.pdbx_seq_one_letter_code
_entity_poly.pdbx_strand_id
1 'polypeptide(L)'
;MEIVSRMPYSSNATFLVNITSGDAQCQGIYKPLKGERPLWDFEPGLHKREVAAYELSEAMSMDIVPPTVLREGQFGEGSVQFFVNAVLDEHYFSIYENRPELHDCLRAMCAFDIVANNTDRKGGHCLLDTAQRVWAIDHGVCFAADFKLRTVIWEFGGEELPQELRDVIEPLVESVPLNVSTLLTSDEVFALQERAQWICEGGAFPIDKTGSRYP
;
A
#
# COMPACT_ATOMS: atom_id res chain seq x y z
N MET A 1 4.13 -13.69 19.39
CA MET A 1 3.64 -12.31 19.13
C MET A 1 2.89 -11.83 20.35
N GLU A 2 3.30 -10.71 20.93
CA GLU A 2 2.76 -10.13 22.15
C GLU A 2 2.26 -8.70 21.87
N ILE A 3 1.04 -8.36 22.32
CA ILE A 3 0.47 -7.02 22.14
C ILE A 3 1.13 -6.05 23.12
N VAL A 4 1.69 -4.97 22.60
CA VAL A 4 2.30 -3.88 23.40
C VAL A 4 1.26 -2.82 23.69
N SER A 5 0.55 -2.33 22.67
CA SER A 5 -0.45 -1.27 22.79
C SER A 5 -1.41 -1.27 21.61
N ARG A 6 -2.55 -0.61 21.79
CA ARG A 6 -3.43 -0.25 20.68
C ARG A 6 -2.91 1.03 20.02
N MET A 7 -2.88 1.07 18.68
CA MET A 7 -2.48 2.26 17.94
C MET A 7 -3.54 3.35 18.10
N PRO A 8 -3.13 4.57 18.50
CA PRO A 8 -4.05 5.72 18.55
C PRO A 8 -4.47 6.12 17.13
N TYR A 9 -5.62 6.74 17.02
CA TYR A 9 -6.16 7.33 15.79
C TYR A 9 -6.42 6.34 14.63
N SER A 10 -6.30 5.04 14.85
CA SER A 10 -6.69 4.03 13.86
C SER A 10 -8.20 3.84 13.82
N SER A 11 -8.79 3.84 12.62
CA SER A 11 -10.22 3.58 12.41
C SER A 11 -10.61 2.16 12.80
N ASN A 12 -9.73 1.19 12.56
CA ASN A 12 -9.87 -0.22 12.90
C ASN A 12 -9.11 -0.54 14.19
N ALA A 13 -9.35 -1.71 14.78
CA ALA A 13 -8.53 -2.18 15.88
C ALA A 13 -7.14 -2.59 15.38
N THR A 14 -6.16 -1.74 15.62
CA THR A 14 -4.78 -1.89 15.18
C THR A 14 -3.87 -1.90 16.40
N PHE A 15 -2.92 -2.82 16.44
CA PHE A 15 -2.06 -3.05 17.61
C PHE A 15 -0.59 -3.05 17.23
N LEU A 16 0.22 -2.36 18.05
CA LEU A 16 1.66 -2.56 18.08
C LEU A 16 1.95 -3.88 18.81
N VAL A 17 2.78 -4.71 18.19
CA VAL A 17 3.13 -6.03 18.74
C VAL A 17 4.64 -6.24 18.75
N ASN A 18 5.14 -6.96 19.76
CA ASN A 18 6.49 -7.52 19.75
C ASN A 18 6.45 -8.93 19.14
N ILE A 19 7.37 -9.20 18.24
CA ILE A 19 7.51 -10.47 17.53
C ILE A 19 8.86 -11.06 17.91
N THR A 20 8.86 -12.31 18.37
CA THR A 20 10.08 -13.04 18.73
C THR A 20 10.12 -14.36 17.98
N SER A 21 11.27 -14.70 17.40
CA SER A 21 11.54 -15.97 16.75
C SER A 21 12.99 -16.39 17.06
N GLY A 22 13.18 -17.32 17.97
CA GLY A 22 14.50 -17.62 18.53
C GLY A 22 15.10 -16.38 19.18
N ASP A 23 16.30 -15.99 18.78
CA ASP A 23 17.01 -14.81 19.28
C ASP A 23 16.62 -13.51 18.51
N ALA A 24 15.90 -13.62 17.42
CA ALA A 24 15.47 -12.46 16.63
C ALA A 24 14.23 -11.80 17.25
N GLN A 25 14.25 -10.48 17.32
CA GLN A 25 13.13 -9.67 17.82
C GLN A 25 12.88 -8.50 16.88
N CYS A 26 11.61 -8.21 16.64
CA CYS A 26 11.18 -6.99 15.92
C CYS A 26 9.80 -6.54 16.43
N GLN A 27 9.37 -5.38 15.97
CA GLN A 27 8.01 -4.90 16.18
C GLN A 27 7.19 -5.01 14.88
N GLY A 28 5.89 -5.13 15.04
CA GLY A 28 4.95 -5.18 13.93
C GLY A 28 3.65 -4.47 14.26
N ILE A 29 2.89 -4.18 13.21
CA ILE A 29 1.53 -3.65 13.29
C ILE A 29 0.56 -4.79 12.97
N TYR A 30 -0.22 -5.20 13.94
CA TYR A 30 -1.23 -6.26 13.80
C TYR A 30 -2.61 -5.66 13.58
N LYS A 31 -3.24 -6.05 12.48
CA LYS A 31 -4.61 -5.64 12.09
C LYS A 31 -5.47 -6.91 11.99
N PRO A 32 -6.19 -7.30 13.05
CA PRO A 32 -7.04 -8.51 13.05
C PRO A 32 -8.32 -8.29 12.24
N LEU A 33 -8.80 -9.34 11.56
CA LEU A 33 -10.10 -9.36 10.89
C LEU A 33 -11.25 -8.92 11.83
N LYS A 34 -11.27 -9.43 13.06
CA LYS A 34 -12.29 -9.06 14.06
C LYS A 34 -12.24 -7.58 14.49
N GLY A 35 -11.19 -6.87 14.12
CA GLY A 35 -11.03 -5.45 14.41
C GLY A 35 -11.46 -4.54 13.28
N GLU A 36 -11.83 -5.10 12.13
CA GLU A 36 -12.28 -4.33 10.96
C GLU A 36 -13.67 -3.73 11.21
N ARG A 37 -13.83 -2.46 10.86
CA ARG A 37 -15.16 -1.83 10.80
C ARG A 37 -15.79 -2.18 9.46
N PRO A 38 -17.08 -2.57 9.44
CA PRO A 38 -17.79 -2.77 8.18
C PRO A 38 -17.74 -1.52 7.31
N LEU A 39 -17.35 -1.69 6.06
CA LEU A 39 -17.41 -0.67 5.03
C LEU A 39 -18.56 -1.01 4.08
N TRP A 40 -19.23 0.01 3.54
CA TRP A 40 -20.36 -0.20 2.64
C TRP A 40 -19.91 -0.67 1.23
N ASP A 41 -18.65 -0.43 0.88
CA ASP A 41 -18.08 -0.62 -0.45
C ASP A 41 -16.86 -1.57 -0.47
N PHE A 42 -16.59 -2.24 0.65
CA PHE A 42 -15.59 -3.31 0.77
C PHE A 42 -16.13 -4.47 1.58
N GLU A 43 -15.96 -5.68 1.06
CA GLU A 43 -16.20 -6.89 1.83
C GLU A 43 -15.16 -7.04 2.96
N PRO A 44 -15.52 -7.71 4.08
CA PRO A 44 -14.56 -8.05 5.13
C PRO A 44 -13.34 -8.78 4.58
N GLY A 45 -12.18 -8.55 5.19
CA GLY A 45 -10.92 -9.14 4.74
C GLY A 45 -9.90 -8.08 4.33
N LEU A 46 -10.01 -6.88 4.88
CA LEU A 46 -9.07 -5.78 4.61
C LEU A 46 -7.62 -6.18 4.94
N HIS A 47 -7.43 -7.03 5.97
CA HIS A 47 -6.12 -7.58 6.32
C HIS A 47 -5.47 -8.39 5.19
N LYS A 48 -6.26 -9.07 4.33
CA LYS A 48 -5.73 -9.77 3.15
C LYS A 48 -5.23 -8.80 2.10
N ARG A 49 -5.88 -7.64 1.94
CA ARG A 49 -5.44 -6.58 1.02
C ARG A 49 -4.14 -5.93 1.47
N GLU A 50 -3.91 -5.81 2.78
CA GLU A 50 -2.60 -5.37 3.31
C GLU A 50 -1.47 -6.33 2.88
N VAL A 51 -1.72 -7.64 2.94
CA VAL A 51 -0.75 -8.65 2.50
C VAL A 51 -0.60 -8.65 0.98
N ALA A 52 -1.72 -8.57 0.24
CA ALA A 52 -1.69 -8.49 -1.22
C ALA A 52 -0.89 -7.28 -1.73
N ALA A 53 -0.96 -6.14 -1.02
CA ALA A 53 -0.17 -4.96 -1.36
C ALA A 53 1.35 -5.20 -1.18
N TYR A 54 1.75 -5.86 -0.10
CA TYR A 54 3.14 -6.26 0.08
C TYR A 54 3.61 -7.23 -1.02
N GLU A 55 2.86 -8.28 -1.26
CA GLU A 55 3.18 -9.28 -2.27
C GLU A 55 3.23 -8.68 -3.69
N LEU A 56 2.36 -7.71 -3.99
CA LEU A 56 2.40 -6.97 -5.25
C LEU A 56 3.65 -6.08 -5.34
N SER A 57 4.00 -5.37 -4.26
CA SER A 57 5.21 -4.54 -4.21
C SER A 57 6.48 -5.37 -4.45
N GLU A 58 6.55 -6.56 -3.84
CA GLU A 58 7.66 -7.51 -4.07
C GLU A 58 7.69 -8.01 -5.52
N ALA A 59 6.53 -8.41 -6.07
CA ALA A 59 6.42 -8.90 -7.44
C ALA A 59 6.86 -7.86 -8.49
N MET A 60 6.58 -6.58 -8.20
CA MET A 60 7.02 -5.45 -9.03
C MET A 60 8.45 -4.99 -8.70
N SER A 61 9.14 -5.62 -7.76
CA SER A 61 10.48 -5.20 -7.29
C SER A 61 10.55 -3.71 -6.89
N MET A 62 9.43 -3.17 -6.43
CA MET A 62 9.35 -1.76 -6.00
C MET A 62 9.82 -1.56 -4.56
N ASP A 63 9.64 -2.58 -3.71
CA ASP A 63 10.18 -2.62 -2.34
C ASP A 63 9.69 -1.44 -1.47
N ILE A 64 8.47 -0.94 -1.75
CA ILE A 64 7.88 0.24 -1.09
C ILE A 64 6.90 -0.10 0.03
N VAL A 65 6.37 -1.32 0.08
CA VAL A 65 5.47 -1.75 1.16
C VAL A 65 6.27 -2.55 2.19
N PRO A 66 6.17 -2.22 3.49
CA PRO A 66 6.89 -2.99 4.51
C PRO A 66 6.45 -4.46 4.53
N PRO A 67 7.35 -5.42 4.85
CA PRO A 67 7.03 -6.83 4.95
C PRO A 67 5.74 -7.07 5.73
N THR A 68 4.76 -7.72 5.09
CA THR A 68 3.42 -7.93 5.63
C THR A 68 2.98 -9.36 5.40
N VAL A 69 2.52 -10.05 6.45
CA VAL A 69 2.15 -11.46 6.39
C VAL A 69 0.83 -11.73 7.11
N LEU A 70 0.11 -12.78 6.71
CA LEU A 70 -1.03 -13.30 7.48
C LEU A 70 -0.51 -14.03 8.73
N ARG A 71 -1.12 -13.77 9.88
CA ARG A 71 -0.83 -14.46 11.14
C ARG A 71 -2.08 -14.61 12.00
N GLU A 72 -2.11 -15.71 12.72
CA GLU A 72 -3.03 -15.90 13.84
C GLU A 72 -2.46 -15.20 15.07
N GLY A 73 -3.23 -14.28 15.64
CA GLY A 73 -2.88 -13.54 16.85
C GLY A 73 -3.91 -13.66 17.95
N GLN A 74 -3.78 -12.87 19.01
CA GLN A 74 -4.69 -12.91 20.16
C GLN A 74 -6.16 -12.63 19.78
N PHE A 75 -6.41 -11.86 18.73
CA PHE A 75 -7.74 -11.54 18.24
C PHE A 75 -8.13 -12.30 16.96
N GLY A 76 -7.44 -13.39 16.65
CA GLY A 76 -7.67 -14.23 15.48
C GLY A 76 -6.78 -13.88 14.29
N GLU A 77 -7.16 -14.35 13.11
CA GLU A 77 -6.43 -14.06 11.86
C GLU A 77 -6.37 -12.56 11.60
N GLY A 78 -5.23 -12.11 11.09
CA GLY A 78 -5.02 -10.72 10.67
C GLY A 78 -3.72 -10.56 9.89
N SER A 79 -3.48 -9.36 9.39
CA SER A 79 -2.17 -8.98 8.84
C SER A 79 -1.24 -8.52 9.95
N VAL A 80 0.04 -8.83 9.78
CA VAL A 80 1.13 -8.30 10.61
C VAL A 80 2.15 -7.69 9.68
N GLN A 81 2.29 -6.37 9.74
CA GLN A 81 3.22 -5.58 8.97
C GLN A 81 4.43 -5.21 9.83
N PHE A 82 5.62 -5.26 9.26
CA PHE A 82 6.83 -4.79 9.93
C PHE A 82 6.67 -3.32 10.35
N PHE A 83 7.01 -3.02 11.61
CA PHE A 83 6.92 -1.65 12.12
C PHE A 83 8.08 -0.80 11.59
N VAL A 84 7.74 0.23 10.84
CA VAL A 84 8.71 1.21 10.32
C VAL A 84 8.97 2.27 11.38
N ASN A 85 10.23 2.43 11.77
CA ASN A 85 10.65 3.52 12.65
C ASN A 85 10.82 4.81 11.83
N ALA A 86 9.70 5.49 11.60
CA ALA A 86 9.62 6.66 10.76
C ALA A 86 10.06 7.94 11.47
N VAL A 87 10.56 8.90 10.70
CA VAL A 87 10.79 10.29 11.15
C VAL A 87 9.43 10.96 11.30
N LEU A 88 9.09 11.40 12.52
CA LEU A 88 7.73 11.81 12.90
C LEU A 88 7.17 13.00 12.12
N ASP A 89 8.02 13.92 11.72
CA ASP A 89 7.61 15.17 11.04
C ASP A 89 7.63 15.04 9.50
N GLU A 90 7.98 13.83 8.98
CA GLU A 90 8.04 13.57 7.55
C GLU A 90 6.79 12.83 7.07
N HIS A 91 6.22 13.35 6.00
CA HIS A 91 5.06 12.80 5.31
C HIS A 91 5.11 13.17 3.83
N TYR A 92 4.18 12.72 3.02
CA TYR A 92 4.21 12.94 1.57
C TYR A 92 4.56 14.37 1.17
N PHE A 93 3.88 15.38 1.73
CA PHE A 93 4.07 16.78 1.32
C PHE A 93 5.44 17.31 1.71
N SER A 94 5.92 17.03 2.94
CA SER A 94 7.25 17.44 3.36
C SER A 94 8.35 16.76 2.55
N ILE A 95 8.20 15.47 2.23
CA ILE A 95 9.11 14.71 1.39
C ILE A 95 9.13 15.31 -0.03
N TYR A 96 7.95 15.53 -0.62
CA TYR A 96 7.86 16.11 -1.96
C TYR A 96 8.50 17.50 -2.05
N GLU A 97 8.21 18.39 -1.09
CA GLU A 97 8.71 19.76 -1.09
C GLU A 97 10.20 19.88 -0.81
N ASN A 98 10.75 19.03 0.08
CA ASN A 98 12.09 19.22 0.61
C ASN A 98 13.11 18.16 0.18
N ARG A 99 12.68 17.06 -0.49
CA ARG A 99 13.51 15.90 -0.80
C ARG A 99 13.38 15.48 -2.27
N PRO A 100 13.79 16.33 -3.24
CA PRO A 100 13.65 16.03 -4.66
C PRO A 100 14.38 14.74 -5.09
N GLU A 101 15.41 14.32 -4.36
CA GLU A 101 16.12 13.06 -4.57
C GLU A 101 15.25 11.81 -4.30
N LEU A 102 14.11 11.97 -3.63
CA LEU A 102 13.16 10.89 -3.35
C LEU A 102 11.93 10.89 -4.29
N HIS A 103 11.87 11.80 -5.26
CA HIS A 103 10.73 11.89 -6.17
C HIS A 103 10.50 10.62 -6.97
N ASP A 104 11.55 9.86 -7.33
CA ASP A 104 11.38 8.59 -8.04
C ASP A 104 10.70 7.54 -7.17
N CYS A 105 10.96 7.53 -5.86
CA CYS A 105 10.22 6.68 -4.91
C CYS A 105 8.75 7.09 -4.83
N LEU A 106 8.45 8.40 -4.85
CA LEU A 106 7.08 8.90 -4.85
C LEU A 106 6.36 8.61 -6.18
N ARG A 107 7.05 8.65 -7.33
CA ARG A 107 6.51 8.20 -8.63
C ARG A 107 6.17 6.71 -8.61
N ALA A 108 7.06 5.89 -8.06
CA ALA A 108 6.81 4.46 -7.89
C ALA A 108 5.56 4.22 -7.01
N MET A 109 5.42 4.96 -5.89
CA MET A 109 4.25 4.89 -5.04
C MET A 109 2.97 5.34 -5.76
N CYS A 110 3.03 6.40 -6.57
CA CYS A 110 1.91 6.84 -7.41
C CYS A 110 1.47 5.75 -8.40
N ALA A 111 2.42 5.15 -9.12
CA ALA A 111 2.14 4.06 -10.05
C ALA A 111 1.55 2.84 -9.33
N PHE A 112 2.10 2.48 -8.17
CA PHE A 112 1.59 1.41 -7.33
C PHE A 112 0.15 1.68 -6.89
N ASP A 113 -0.17 2.87 -6.40
CA ASP A 113 -1.52 3.24 -5.96
C ASP A 113 -2.54 3.16 -7.10
N ILE A 114 -2.15 3.47 -8.34
CA ILE A 114 -3.01 3.34 -9.51
C ILE A 114 -3.29 1.87 -9.81
N VAL A 115 -2.25 1.03 -9.87
CA VAL A 115 -2.39 -0.41 -10.16
C VAL A 115 -3.17 -1.11 -9.05
N ALA A 116 -2.85 -0.83 -7.78
CA ALA A 116 -3.54 -1.36 -6.61
C ALA A 116 -4.91 -0.72 -6.36
N ASN A 117 -5.29 0.35 -7.08
CA ASN A 117 -6.53 1.10 -6.85
C ASN A 117 -6.67 1.53 -5.38
N ASN A 118 -5.68 2.26 -4.87
CA ASN A 118 -5.71 2.72 -3.49
C ASN A 118 -6.80 3.78 -3.31
N THR A 119 -7.72 3.53 -2.39
CA THR A 119 -8.89 4.41 -2.18
C THR A 119 -8.73 5.37 -0.99
N ASP A 120 -7.56 5.40 -0.33
CA ASP A 120 -7.35 6.24 0.86
C ASP A 120 -5.86 6.59 1.11
N ARG A 121 -5.08 6.90 0.05
CA ARG A 121 -3.70 7.35 0.23
C ARG A 121 -3.66 8.73 0.86
N LYS A 122 -3.24 8.82 2.11
CA LYS A 122 -3.03 10.06 2.86
C LYS A 122 -1.56 10.44 2.91
N GLY A 123 -1.28 11.72 3.19
CA GLY A 123 0.10 12.19 3.38
C GLY A 123 0.86 11.40 4.45
N GLY A 124 0.22 11.10 5.58
CA GLY A 124 0.81 10.31 6.66
C GLY A 124 0.94 8.80 6.39
N HIS A 125 0.44 8.30 5.25
CA HIS A 125 0.67 6.91 4.81
C HIS A 125 1.95 6.77 3.97
N CYS A 126 2.69 7.86 3.75
CA CYS A 126 4.02 7.89 3.18
C CYS A 126 5.00 8.17 4.30
N LEU A 127 5.78 7.17 4.69
CA LEU A 127 6.73 7.26 5.80
C LEU A 127 8.15 7.38 5.26
N LEU A 128 8.97 8.22 5.88
CA LEU A 128 10.41 8.25 5.68
C LEU A 128 11.08 7.65 6.89
N ASP A 129 11.90 6.61 6.73
CA ASP A 129 12.64 6.03 7.83
C ASP A 129 13.99 6.74 8.05
N THR A 130 14.67 6.39 9.13
CA THR A 130 15.98 6.97 9.49
C THR A 130 17.10 6.58 8.50
N ALA A 131 16.89 5.54 7.68
CA ALA A 131 17.78 5.14 6.60
C ALA A 131 17.48 5.86 5.27
N GLN A 132 16.59 6.86 5.30
CA GLN A 132 16.16 7.66 4.13
C GLN A 132 15.38 6.84 3.09
N ARG A 133 14.72 5.76 3.51
CA ARG A 133 13.85 4.97 2.65
C ARG A 133 12.41 5.41 2.81
N VAL A 134 11.70 5.53 1.69
CA VAL A 134 10.28 5.86 1.66
C VAL A 134 9.46 4.57 1.68
N TRP A 135 8.45 4.53 2.54
CA TRP A 135 7.53 3.41 2.71
C TRP A 135 6.09 3.83 2.53
N ALA A 136 5.32 2.99 1.87
CA ALA A 136 3.86 3.11 1.74
C ALA A 136 3.18 2.15 2.72
N ILE A 137 2.24 2.66 3.52
CA ILE A 137 1.47 1.85 4.49
C ILE A 137 -0.04 2.03 4.28
N ASP A 138 -0.82 1.22 5.00
CA ASP A 138 -2.29 1.30 5.09
C ASP A 138 -3.00 1.00 3.75
N HIS A 139 -2.88 -0.23 3.28
CA HIS A 139 -3.41 -0.72 2.00
C HIS A 139 -4.69 -1.57 2.15
N GLY A 140 -5.33 -1.56 3.32
CA GLY A 140 -6.52 -2.37 3.56
C GLY A 140 -7.70 -2.05 2.64
N VAL A 141 -7.74 -0.85 2.07
CA VAL A 141 -8.78 -0.41 1.13
C VAL A 141 -8.25 -0.25 -0.31
N CYS A 142 -7.38 -1.18 -0.72
CA CYS A 142 -6.91 -1.32 -2.09
C CYS A 142 -7.68 -2.43 -2.83
N PHE A 143 -7.41 -2.57 -4.12
CA PHE A 143 -7.84 -3.67 -5.00
C PHE A 143 -9.35 -3.75 -5.30
N ALA A 144 -10.15 -2.74 -4.95
CA ALA A 144 -11.54 -2.72 -5.38
C ALA A 144 -11.64 -2.94 -6.91
N ALA A 145 -12.62 -3.74 -7.36
CA ALA A 145 -12.84 -3.97 -8.78
C ALA A 145 -13.27 -2.67 -9.48
N ASP A 146 -14.20 -1.93 -8.90
CA ASP A 146 -14.55 -0.60 -9.38
C ASP A 146 -13.39 0.38 -9.20
N PHE A 147 -13.07 1.17 -10.22
CA PHE A 147 -12.02 2.18 -10.12
C PHE A 147 -12.43 3.32 -9.18
N LYS A 148 -11.72 3.46 -8.07
CA LYS A 148 -12.02 4.40 -6.96
C LYS A 148 -10.78 5.11 -6.45
N LEU A 149 -9.75 5.27 -7.27
CA LEU A 149 -8.48 5.86 -6.84
C LEU A 149 -8.69 7.17 -6.06
N ARG A 150 -8.20 7.21 -4.82
CA ARG A 150 -8.12 8.41 -3.98
C ARG A 150 -6.72 8.49 -3.40
N THR A 151 -5.99 9.47 -3.85
CA THR A 151 -4.59 9.65 -3.47
C THR A 151 -4.29 11.14 -3.30
N VAL A 152 -3.32 11.45 -2.46
CA VAL A 152 -2.74 12.79 -2.36
C VAL A 152 -1.61 13.02 -3.37
N ILE A 153 -1.18 11.97 -4.11
CA ILE A 153 -0.02 12.00 -5.00
C ILE A 153 -0.46 12.41 -6.40
N TRP A 154 -0.64 13.71 -6.64
CA TRP A 154 -1.09 14.25 -7.92
C TRP A 154 -0.05 15.12 -8.64
N GLU A 155 1.07 15.43 -7.98
CA GLU A 155 2.09 16.34 -8.49
C GLU A 155 2.78 15.82 -9.75
N PHE A 156 2.78 14.51 -9.97
CA PHE A 156 3.34 13.88 -11.18
C PHE A 156 2.35 13.80 -12.36
N GLY A 157 1.12 14.29 -12.17
CA GLY A 157 0.07 14.22 -13.20
C GLY A 157 0.51 14.84 -14.52
N GLY A 158 0.41 14.06 -15.61
CA GLY A 158 0.85 14.43 -16.95
C GLY A 158 2.32 14.14 -17.25
N GLU A 159 3.13 13.77 -16.28
CA GLU A 159 4.48 13.27 -16.55
C GLU A 159 4.42 11.90 -17.25
N GLU A 160 5.36 11.62 -18.14
CA GLU A 160 5.49 10.30 -18.75
C GLU A 160 5.79 9.22 -17.68
N LEU A 161 5.18 8.06 -17.84
CA LEU A 161 5.50 6.92 -16.98
C LEU A 161 6.93 6.47 -17.25
N PRO A 162 7.84 6.51 -16.26
CA PRO A 162 9.22 6.06 -16.42
C PRO A 162 9.28 4.63 -16.97
N GLN A 163 10.25 4.36 -17.86
CA GLN A 163 10.38 3.04 -18.48
C GLN A 163 10.58 1.94 -17.45
N GLU A 164 11.34 2.21 -16.40
CA GLU A 164 11.60 1.28 -15.31
C GLU A 164 10.31 0.87 -14.58
N LEU A 165 9.36 1.81 -14.42
CA LEU A 165 8.06 1.50 -13.83
C LEU A 165 7.17 0.73 -14.79
N ARG A 166 7.21 1.06 -16.10
CA ARG A 166 6.51 0.31 -17.14
C ARG A 166 6.97 -1.15 -17.16
N ASP A 167 8.29 -1.38 -17.16
CA ASP A 167 8.88 -2.72 -17.26
C ASP A 167 8.45 -3.65 -16.09
N VAL A 168 8.19 -3.10 -14.91
CA VAL A 168 7.73 -3.89 -13.75
C VAL A 168 6.22 -4.01 -13.65
N ILE A 169 5.45 -3.13 -14.31
CA ILE A 169 3.98 -3.18 -14.34
C ILE A 169 3.48 -4.06 -15.50
N GLU A 170 4.09 -3.98 -16.66
CA GLU A 170 3.62 -4.65 -17.89
C GLU A 170 3.40 -6.17 -17.74
N PRO A 171 4.24 -6.93 -17.00
CA PRO A 171 4.00 -8.36 -16.78
C PRO A 171 2.66 -8.67 -16.09
N LEU A 172 2.13 -7.74 -15.28
CA LEU A 172 0.85 -7.91 -14.59
C LEU A 172 -0.34 -7.93 -15.55
N VAL A 173 -0.22 -7.36 -16.75
CA VAL A 173 -1.27 -7.37 -17.77
C VAL A 173 -1.63 -8.81 -18.17
N GLU A 174 -0.63 -9.66 -18.30
CA GLU A 174 -0.84 -11.06 -18.70
C GLU A 174 -1.10 -11.97 -17.50
N SER A 175 -0.40 -11.75 -16.38
CA SER A 175 -0.47 -12.65 -15.24
C SER A 175 -0.20 -11.93 -13.92
N VAL A 176 -1.17 -12.00 -13.00
CA VAL A 176 -0.97 -11.60 -11.61
C VAL A 176 -0.36 -12.75 -10.83
N PRO A 177 0.75 -12.54 -10.09
CA PRO A 177 1.42 -13.57 -9.31
C PRO A 177 0.47 -14.31 -8.34
N LEU A 178 0.71 -15.61 -8.15
CA LEU A 178 -0.18 -16.47 -7.37
C LEU A 178 -0.33 -16.02 -5.91
N ASN A 179 0.76 -15.52 -5.31
CA ASN A 179 0.78 -14.98 -3.95
C ASN A 179 -0.10 -13.73 -3.78
N VAL A 180 -0.33 -12.96 -4.86
CA VAL A 180 -1.28 -11.84 -4.88
C VAL A 180 -2.69 -12.34 -5.18
N SER A 181 -2.87 -13.12 -6.26
CA SER A 181 -4.18 -13.53 -6.76
C SER A 181 -4.96 -14.41 -5.79
N THR A 182 -4.31 -15.20 -4.93
CA THR A 182 -4.97 -16.02 -3.90
C THR A 182 -5.55 -15.21 -2.74
N LEU A 183 -5.15 -13.95 -2.60
CA LEU A 183 -5.63 -13.03 -1.55
C LEU A 183 -6.80 -12.15 -2.01
N LEU A 184 -7.09 -12.16 -3.31
CA LEU A 184 -8.07 -11.31 -3.97
C LEU A 184 -9.17 -12.18 -4.64
N THR A 185 -10.30 -11.56 -4.94
CA THR A 185 -11.34 -12.20 -5.77
C THR A 185 -10.94 -12.18 -7.26
N SER A 186 -11.58 -13.02 -8.08
CA SER A 186 -11.36 -13.02 -9.53
C SER A 186 -11.61 -11.67 -10.19
N ASP A 187 -12.63 -10.95 -9.73
CA ASP A 187 -12.97 -9.63 -10.28
C ASP A 187 -11.93 -8.56 -9.90
N GLU A 188 -11.39 -8.63 -8.68
CA GLU A 188 -10.30 -7.75 -8.23
C GLU A 188 -9.00 -8.02 -9.00
N VAL A 189 -8.68 -9.29 -9.27
CA VAL A 189 -7.52 -9.68 -10.09
C VAL A 189 -7.68 -9.18 -11.51
N PHE A 190 -8.83 -9.40 -12.14
CA PHE A 190 -9.12 -8.90 -13.48
C PHE A 190 -8.99 -7.37 -13.56
N ALA A 191 -9.59 -6.66 -12.62
CA ALA A 191 -9.54 -5.20 -12.56
C ALA A 191 -8.11 -4.67 -12.30
N LEU A 192 -7.25 -5.41 -11.59
CA LEU A 192 -5.83 -5.08 -11.44
C LEU A 192 -5.11 -5.16 -12.79
N GLN A 193 -5.35 -6.21 -13.58
CA GLN A 193 -4.80 -6.37 -14.93
C GLN A 193 -5.22 -5.22 -15.86
N GLU A 194 -6.51 -4.86 -15.85
CA GLU A 194 -7.04 -3.74 -16.63
C GLU A 194 -6.36 -2.41 -16.26
N ARG A 195 -6.09 -2.16 -14.97
CA ARG A 195 -5.38 -0.95 -14.52
C ARG A 195 -3.91 -0.96 -14.91
N ALA A 196 -3.25 -2.12 -14.82
CA ALA A 196 -1.88 -2.28 -15.29
C ALA A 196 -1.77 -2.00 -16.81
N GLN A 197 -2.68 -2.56 -17.60
CA GLN A 197 -2.77 -2.28 -19.02
C GLN A 197 -3.01 -0.78 -19.29
N TRP A 198 -4.00 -0.20 -18.61
CA TRP A 198 -4.39 1.20 -18.80
C TRP A 198 -3.23 2.18 -18.57
N ILE A 199 -2.45 2.02 -17.48
CA ILE A 199 -1.33 2.92 -17.20
C ILE A 199 -0.17 2.71 -18.18
N CYS A 200 0.09 1.47 -18.59
CA CYS A 200 1.12 1.17 -19.59
C CYS A 200 0.76 1.74 -20.97
N GLU A 201 -0.49 1.58 -21.43
CA GLU A 201 -0.96 2.12 -22.72
C GLU A 201 -1.07 3.65 -22.69
N GLY A 202 -1.55 4.22 -21.59
CA GLY A 202 -1.67 5.68 -21.41
C GLY A 202 -0.33 6.40 -21.39
N GLY A 203 0.70 5.72 -20.92
CA GLY A 203 2.09 6.18 -20.93
C GLY A 203 2.38 7.40 -20.07
N ALA A 204 1.42 7.87 -19.26
CA ALA A 204 1.57 9.03 -18.38
C ALA A 204 0.74 8.88 -17.10
N PHE A 205 1.18 9.54 -16.01
CA PHE A 205 0.40 9.63 -14.81
C PHE A 205 -0.90 10.43 -15.02
N PRO A 206 -2.03 10.00 -14.42
CA PRO A 206 -3.30 10.71 -14.56
C PRO A 206 -3.24 12.09 -13.91
N ILE A 207 -3.94 13.05 -14.52
CA ILE A 207 -4.09 14.39 -13.99
C ILE A 207 -5.35 14.45 -13.14
N ASP A 208 -5.25 14.99 -11.92
CA ASP A 208 -6.43 15.27 -11.11
C ASP A 208 -7.32 16.33 -11.78
N LYS A 209 -8.51 15.91 -12.18
CA LYS A 209 -9.53 16.79 -12.77
C LYS A 209 -10.48 17.36 -11.72
N THR A 210 -10.42 16.88 -10.48
CA THR A 210 -11.35 17.27 -9.41
C THR A 210 -10.87 18.46 -8.60
N GLY A 211 -9.55 18.71 -8.60
CA GLY A 211 -8.90 19.74 -7.77
C GLY A 211 -8.96 19.44 -6.28
N SER A 212 -9.41 18.23 -5.90
CA SER A 212 -9.49 17.80 -4.52
C SER A 212 -8.18 17.12 -4.10
N ARG A 213 -7.30 17.87 -3.44
CA ARG A 213 -6.04 17.35 -2.87
C ARG A 213 -6.25 16.55 -1.57
N TYR A 214 -7.50 16.35 -1.16
CA TYR A 214 -7.84 15.59 0.06
C TYR A 214 -8.78 14.45 -0.29
N PRO A 215 -8.43 13.21 0.10
CA PRO A 215 -9.35 12.08 0.00
C PRO A 215 -10.54 12.22 0.96
#